data_d993022bcff443a8e91da74037981f33
#
_entry.id   d993022bcff443a8e91da74037981f33
#
_cell.length_a   1.000
_cell.length_b   1.000
_cell.length_c   1.000
_cell.angle_alpha   90.00
_cell.angle_beta   90.00
_cell.angle_gamma   90.00
#
_symmetry.space_group_name_H-M   'P 1'
#
loop_
_entity.id
_entity.type
_entity.pdbx_description
1 polymer ?
#
loop_
_entity_poly.entity_id
_entity_poly.type
_entity_poly.pdbx_seq_one_letter_code
_entity_poly.pdbx_strand_id
1 'polypeptide(L)'
;MKSHSKKPIKALIEIPNWLGDCVMFTPAFDNIINYYNDIEITIFGSSASIELIKNHPKVVKTLTIDSKNKFSYKAFAHLGSFDVFFSFRGSIRAKIIKFIISATNKYQYSHAKYPRGHQVEKYVDFVNDCLNTNSAPGSLSCYLTNAKSKGASRILGINPGASYGSAKRWYPEQFAKIAIELSDNFDIMIFGGADELEFAKEIEGHLIKNNISNYLNLAGKTSISELTNYISNLDIFITGDSGPMHIAASLDIPTIALFGPTNPIETSQWKNPHSVIIKKDLECQPCMKRTCPLKHHNCMKLIEAREVIDSISEVSQK
;
A
#
# COMPACT_ATOMS: atom_id res chain seq x y z
N MET A 1 -45.66 11.54 13.05
CA MET A 1 -44.81 11.98 11.95
C MET A 1 -44.08 10.76 11.44
N LYS A 2 -44.41 10.26 10.23
CA LYS A 2 -43.65 9.15 9.59
C LYS A 2 -42.32 9.72 9.12
N SER A 3 -41.20 9.32 9.74
CA SER A 3 -39.87 9.61 9.25
C SER A 3 -39.73 8.93 7.88
N HIS A 4 -39.72 9.70 6.81
CA HIS A 4 -39.30 9.18 5.51
C HIS A 4 -37.80 8.87 5.64
N SER A 5 -37.45 7.61 5.87
CA SER A 5 -36.05 7.15 5.74
C SER A 5 -35.66 7.38 4.28
N LYS A 6 -34.86 8.41 4.01
CA LYS A 6 -34.21 8.54 2.71
C LYS A 6 -33.44 7.22 2.47
N LYS A 7 -33.61 6.63 1.29
CA LYS A 7 -32.83 5.45 0.90
C LYS A 7 -31.34 5.80 0.92
N PRO A 8 -30.46 4.89 1.36
CA PRO A 8 -29.04 5.14 1.33
C PRO A 8 -28.55 5.40 -0.10
N ILE A 9 -27.57 6.26 -0.24
CA ILE A 9 -26.91 6.55 -1.53
C ILE A 9 -26.15 5.29 -1.97
N LYS A 10 -26.40 4.83 -3.19
CA LYS A 10 -25.70 3.69 -3.79
C LYS A 10 -24.48 4.17 -4.56
N ALA A 11 -23.30 3.87 -4.04
CA ALA A 11 -22.05 4.21 -4.70
C ALA A 11 -21.38 2.98 -5.31
N LEU A 12 -20.81 3.15 -6.51
CA LEU A 12 -19.88 2.21 -7.11
C LEU A 12 -18.51 2.86 -7.16
N ILE A 13 -17.49 2.17 -6.63
CA ILE A 13 -16.13 2.71 -6.58
C ILE A 13 -15.14 1.74 -7.24
N GLU A 14 -14.46 2.19 -8.30
CA GLU A 14 -13.28 1.54 -8.85
C GLU A 14 -12.05 1.96 -8.05
N ILE A 15 -11.55 1.04 -7.22
CA ILE A 15 -10.41 1.29 -6.36
C ILE A 15 -9.07 1.14 -7.11
N PRO A 16 -7.96 1.73 -6.62
CA PRO A 16 -6.63 1.54 -7.21
C PRO A 16 -6.21 0.07 -7.23
N ASN A 17 -5.44 -0.33 -8.24
CA ASN A 17 -5.01 -1.73 -8.40
C ASN A 17 -3.80 -2.12 -7.56
N TRP A 18 -2.86 -1.18 -7.37
CA TRP A 18 -1.68 -1.44 -6.58
C TRP A 18 -2.02 -1.33 -5.11
N LEU A 19 -1.48 -2.26 -4.31
CA LEU A 19 -1.75 -2.32 -2.87
C LEU A 19 -1.40 -1.00 -2.16
N GLY A 20 -0.24 -0.42 -2.46
CA GLY A 20 0.18 0.86 -1.89
C GLY A 20 -0.75 2.01 -2.27
N ASP A 21 -1.13 2.12 -3.56
CA ASP A 21 -2.11 3.13 -4.01
C ASP A 21 -3.46 2.93 -3.33
N CYS A 22 -3.86 1.67 -3.07
CA CYS A 22 -5.11 1.36 -2.39
C CYS A 22 -5.08 1.78 -0.91
N VAL A 23 -3.95 1.65 -0.22
CA VAL A 23 -3.80 2.21 1.14
C VAL A 23 -3.82 3.73 1.10
N MET A 24 -3.08 4.37 0.19
CA MET A 24 -3.06 5.82 0.03
C MET A 24 -4.40 6.43 -0.42
N PHE A 25 -5.31 5.62 -0.96
CA PHE A 25 -6.66 6.01 -1.34
C PHE A 25 -7.60 6.14 -0.13
N THR A 26 -7.32 5.49 1.00
CA THR A 26 -8.26 5.39 2.13
C THR A 26 -8.72 6.74 2.70
N PRO A 27 -7.92 7.81 2.80
CA PRO A 27 -8.41 9.11 3.23
C PRO A 27 -9.44 9.74 2.27
N ALA A 28 -9.27 9.52 0.97
CA ALA A 28 -10.26 9.96 -0.02
C ALA A 28 -11.56 9.13 0.05
N PHE A 29 -11.44 7.84 0.36
CA PHE A 29 -12.58 6.96 0.61
C PHE A 29 -13.40 7.40 1.83
N ASP A 30 -12.72 7.73 2.93
CA ASP A 30 -13.36 8.25 4.13
C ASP A 30 -14.06 9.61 3.86
N ASN A 31 -13.48 10.48 3.04
CA ASN A 31 -14.12 11.75 2.65
C ASN A 31 -15.40 11.52 1.84
N ILE A 32 -15.46 10.52 0.96
CA ILE A 32 -16.70 10.13 0.25
C ILE A 32 -17.76 9.67 1.24
N ILE A 33 -17.37 8.80 2.19
CA ILE A 33 -18.30 8.27 3.21
C ILE A 33 -18.85 9.38 4.08
N ASN A 34 -17.99 10.27 4.55
CA ASN A 34 -18.36 11.38 5.42
C ASN A 34 -19.29 12.40 4.71
N TYR A 35 -19.08 12.61 3.41
CA TYR A 35 -19.93 13.51 2.61
C TYR A 35 -21.37 13.01 2.49
N TYR A 36 -21.54 11.71 2.20
CA TYR A 36 -22.88 11.15 1.96
C TYR A 36 -23.57 10.68 3.25
N ASN A 37 -22.85 10.47 4.35
CA ASN A 37 -23.31 9.96 5.67
C ASN A 37 -24.05 8.61 5.60
N ASP A 38 -25.13 8.51 4.83
CA ASP A 38 -25.88 7.26 4.61
C ASP A 38 -25.61 6.74 3.19
N ILE A 39 -24.65 5.82 3.10
CA ILE A 39 -24.10 5.30 1.84
C ILE A 39 -23.90 3.79 1.90
N GLU A 40 -24.25 3.10 0.83
CA GLU A 40 -23.94 1.70 0.55
C GLU A 40 -22.95 1.62 -0.61
N ILE A 41 -21.80 1.02 -0.38
CA ILE A 41 -20.70 1.03 -1.34
C ILE A 41 -20.52 -0.35 -1.95
N THR A 42 -20.55 -0.42 -3.27
CA THR A 42 -20.01 -1.53 -4.05
C THR A 42 -18.61 -1.15 -4.52
N ILE A 43 -17.59 -1.96 -4.21
CA ILE A 43 -16.23 -1.73 -4.69
C ILE A 43 -15.84 -2.76 -5.74
N PHE A 44 -14.97 -2.36 -6.68
CA PHE A 44 -14.32 -3.29 -7.58
C PHE A 44 -12.86 -2.92 -7.86
N GLY A 45 -12.02 -3.94 -8.06
CA GLY A 45 -10.58 -3.77 -8.26
C GLY A 45 -9.83 -5.12 -8.27
N SER A 46 -8.51 -5.08 -8.05
CA SER A 46 -7.72 -6.30 -7.89
C SER A 46 -8.07 -7.04 -6.60
N SER A 47 -7.82 -8.35 -6.53
CA SER A 47 -8.09 -9.14 -5.33
C SER A 47 -7.36 -8.60 -4.10
N ALA A 48 -6.09 -8.21 -4.25
CA ALA A 48 -5.29 -7.63 -3.17
C ALA A 48 -5.88 -6.31 -2.64
N SER A 49 -6.30 -5.40 -3.53
CA SER A 49 -6.91 -4.12 -3.14
C SER A 49 -8.27 -4.30 -2.49
N ILE A 50 -9.08 -5.24 -2.98
CA ILE A 50 -10.38 -5.56 -2.38
C ILE A 50 -10.19 -6.13 -0.98
N GLU A 51 -9.24 -7.03 -0.78
CA GLU A 51 -8.98 -7.65 0.51
C GLU A 51 -8.65 -6.63 1.60
N LEU A 52 -7.99 -5.54 1.23
CA LEU A 52 -7.66 -4.44 2.14
C LEU A 52 -8.90 -3.68 2.66
N ILE A 53 -9.93 -3.49 1.82
CA ILE A 53 -11.05 -2.57 2.10
C ILE A 53 -12.38 -3.31 2.34
N LYS A 54 -12.52 -4.57 1.91
CA LYS A 54 -13.79 -5.32 1.94
C LYS A 54 -14.49 -5.36 3.30
N ASN A 55 -13.72 -5.24 4.39
CA ASN A 55 -14.25 -5.31 5.76
C ASN A 55 -14.78 -3.96 6.29
N HIS A 56 -14.72 -2.89 5.48
CA HIS A 56 -15.28 -1.61 5.88
C HIS A 56 -16.82 -1.70 6.02
N PRO A 57 -17.44 -1.20 7.12
CA PRO A 57 -18.87 -1.38 7.40
C PRO A 57 -19.82 -0.86 6.31
N LYS A 58 -19.39 0.14 5.51
CA LYS A 58 -20.17 0.70 4.40
C LYS A 58 -20.01 -0.06 3.08
N VAL A 59 -19.12 -1.04 3.01
CA VAL A 59 -18.92 -1.89 1.83
C VAL A 59 -19.88 -3.07 1.88
N VAL A 60 -20.90 -3.02 1.03
CA VAL A 60 -21.96 -4.06 0.98
C VAL A 60 -21.71 -5.11 -0.10
N LYS A 61 -20.87 -4.80 -1.10
CA LYS A 61 -20.57 -5.72 -2.20
C LYS A 61 -19.18 -5.47 -2.76
N THR A 62 -18.52 -6.57 -3.16
CA THR A 62 -17.19 -6.54 -3.78
C THR A 62 -17.20 -7.29 -5.11
N LEU A 63 -16.39 -6.83 -6.07
CA LEU A 63 -16.23 -7.46 -7.38
C LEU A 63 -14.74 -7.49 -7.74
N THR A 64 -14.16 -8.67 -7.77
CA THR A 64 -12.75 -8.85 -8.13
C THR A 64 -12.58 -8.83 -9.65
N ILE A 65 -11.60 -8.06 -10.11
CA ILE A 65 -11.23 -7.96 -11.51
C ILE A 65 -9.75 -8.31 -11.64
N ASP A 66 -9.48 -9.57 -11.94
CA ASP A 66 -8.12 -10.02 -12.19
C ASP A 66 -7.79 -9.87 -13.68
N SER A 67 -6.56 -9.44 -13.96
CA SER A 67 -6.06 -9.22 -15.32
C SER A 67 -5.99 -10.50 -16.15
N LYS A 68 -5.97 -11.68 -15.51
CA LYS A 68 -5.87 -13.00 -16.15
C LYS A 68 -7.22 -13.54 -16.66
N ASN A 69 -8.35 -13.08 -16.14
CA ASN A 69 -9.67 -13.48 -16.60
C ASN A 69 -10.11 -12.59 -17.76
N LYS A 70 -10.64 -13.18 -18.83
CA LYS A 70 -11.28 -12.45 -19.93
C LYS A 70 -12.36 -11.54 -19.32
N PHE A 71 -12.01 -10.28 -19.14
CA PHE A 71 -12.90 -9.29 -18.52
C PHE A 71 -14.16 -9.14 -19.36
N SER A 72 -15.28 -9.54 -18.81
CA SER A 72 -16.57 -9.34 -19.47
C SER A 72 -17.16 -7.99 -19.05
N TYR A 73 -17.13 -7.00 -19.94
CA TYR A 73 -17.85 -5.73 -19.74
C TYR A 73 -19.35 -5.92 -19.48
N LYS A 74 -19.91 -7.05 -19.93
CA LYS A 74 -21.30 -7.45 -19.68
C LYS A 74 -21.62 -7.53 -18.18
N ALA A 75 -20.66 -7.92 -17.32
CA ALA A 75 -20.87 -7.99 -15.89
C ALA A 75 -21.20 -6.61 -15.28
N PHE A 76 -20.67 -5.53 -15.86
CA PHE A 76 -20.96 -4.17 -15.37
C PHE A 76 -22.34 -3.66 -15.81
N ALA A 77 -22.83 -4.07 -16.99
CA ALA A 77 -24.15 -3.69 -17.47
C ALA A 77 -25.28 -4.26 -16.57
N HIS A 78 -25.00 -5.37 -15.86
CA HIS A 78 -25.97 -6.05 -14.99
C HIS A 78 -25.85 -5.69 -13.50
N LEU A 79 -24.97 -4.71 -13.12
CA LEU A 79 -24.84 -4.30 -11.72
C LEU A 79 -26.01 -3.48 -11.17
N GLY A 80 -26.92 -3.07 -12.05
CA GLY A 80 -28.00 -2.16 -11.69
C GLY A 80 -27.57 -0.69 -11.81
N SER A 81 -28.35 0.20 -11.17
CA SER A 81 -28.10 1.64 -11.19
C SER A 81 -27.54 2.13 -9.87
N PHE A 82 -26.67 3.14 -9.95
CA PHE A 82 -26.03 3.79 -8.82
C PHE A 82 -26.34 5.29 -8.84
N ASP A 83 -26.29 5.92 -7.67
CA ASP A 83 -26.41 7.37 -7.56
C ASP A 83 -25.09 8.05 -7.95
N VAL A 84 -23.96 7.40 -7.60
CA VAL A 84 -22.63 7.92 -7.89
C VAL A 84 -21.62 6.81 -8.25
N PHE A 85 -20.75 7.14 -9.20
CA PHE A 85 -19.62 6.32 -9.60
C PHE A 85 -18.32 7.11 -9.48
N PHE A 86 -17.35 6.56 -8.76
CA PHE A 86 -15.97 7.06 -8.70
C PHE A 86 -15.02 6.03 -9.28
N SER A 87 -14.15 6.46 -10.21
CA SER A 87 -13.02 5.65 -10.66
C SER A 87 -11.72 6.31 -10.24
N PHE A 88 -10.93 5.64 -9.41
CA PHE A 88 -9.59 6.07 -9.00
C PHE A 88 -8.50 5.63 -9.99
N ARG A 89 -8.89 5.36 -11.23
CA ARG A 89 -8.01 4.89 -12.30
C ARG A 89 -8.14 5.73 -13.56
N GLY A 90 -6.99 6.14 -14.12
CA GLY A 90 -6.92 6.94 -15.35
C GLY A 90 -6.79 6.14 -16.66
N SER A 91 -6.94 4.80 -16.63
CA SER A 91 -6.73 3.94 -17.80
C SER A 91 -7.85 4.03 -18.84
N ILE A 92 -7.56 3.65 -20.09
CA ILE A 92 -8.56 3.53 -21.17
C ILE A 92 -9.68 2.55 -20.75
N ARG A 93 -9.34 1.44 -20.09
CA ARG A 93 -10.31 0.50 -19.56
C ARG A 93 -11.27 1.15 -18.57
N ALA A 94 -10.77 1.97 -17.67
CA ALA A 94 -11.59 2.70 -16.70
C ALA A 94 -12.54 3.70 -17.41
N LYS A 95 -12.10 4.32 -18.51
CA LYS A 95 -12.96 5.19 -19.34
C LYS A 95 -14.13 4.40 -19.96
N ILE A 96 -13.86 3.21 -20.49
CA ILE A 96 -14.89 2.32 -21.06
C ILE A 96 -15.88 1.90 -19.95
N ILE A 97 -15.39 1.48 -18.78
CA ILE A 97 -16.24 1.11 -17.65
C ILE A 97 -17.13 2.29 -17.22
N LYS A 98 -16.57 3.49 -17.09
CA LYS A 98 -17.33 4.72 -16.79
C LYS A 98 -18.47 4.95 -17.79
N PHE A 99 -18.25 4.65 -19.07
CA PHE A 99 -19.29 4.78 -20.10
C PHE A 99 -20.42 3.76 -19.91
N ILE A 100 -20.09 2.49 -19.62
CA ILE A 100 -21.05 1.39 -19.51
C ILE A 100 -21.87 1.45 -18.21
N ILE A 101 -21.29 1.86 -17.09
CA ILE A 101 -21.97 1.92 -15.79
C ILE A 101 -23.16 2.84 -15.84
N SER A 102 -24.30 2.35 -15.30
CA SER A 102 -25.49 3.19 -15.05
C SER A 102 -25.32 3.90 -13.71
N ALA A 103 -25.03 5.21 -13.73
CA ALA A 103 -24.95 6.05 -12.53
C ALA A 103 -25.35 7.49 -12.88
N THR A 104 -25.98 8.19 -11.91
CA THR A 104 -26.40 9.58 -12.07
C THR A 104 -25.20 10.51 -12.20
N ASN A 105 -24.23 10.38 -11.30
CA ASN A 105 -22.97 11.13 -11.35
C ASN A 105 -21.80 10.18 -11.57
N LYS A 106 -20.87 10.54 -12.46
CA LYS A 106 -19.73 9.69 -12.83
C LYS A 106 -18.44 10.48 -12.84
N TYR A 107 -17.55 10.15 -11.95
CA TYR A 107 -16.26 10.81 -11.77
C TYR A 107 -15.09 9.86 -12.09
N GLN A 108 -14.00 10.40 -12.62
CA GLN A 108 -12.82 9.64 -12.96
C GLN A 108 -11.55 10.43 -12.70
N TYR A 109 -10.66 9.84 -11.93
CA TYR A 109 -9.34 10.38 -11.62
C TYR A 109 -8.46 10.52 -12.88
N SER A 110 -7.70 11.61 -12.93
CA SER A 110 -6.72 11.85 -13.98
C SER A 110 -5.42 12.38 -13.38
N HIS A 111 -4.33 11.66 -13.57
CA HIS A 111 -3.00 12.10 -13.12
C HIS A 111 -2.60 13.47 -13.67
N ALA A 112 -3.00 13.79 -14.90
CA ALA A 112 -2.68 15.08 -15.52
C ALA A 112 -3.33 16.28 -14.82
N LYS A 113 -4.47 16.06 -14.13
CA LYS A 113 -5.17 17.11 -13.38
C LYS A 113 -4.52 17.36 -12.01
N TYR A 114 -3.88 16.36 -11.43
CA TYR A 114 -3.27 16.41 -10.09
C TYR A 114 -1.77 16.04 -10.18
N PRO A 115 -0.91 16.90 -10.78
CA PRO A 115 0.46 16.54 -11.13
C PRO A 115 1.44 16.61 -9.95
N ARG A 116 1.09 17.29 -8.85
CA ARG A 116 2.01 17.59 -7.74
C ARG A 116 1.44 17.10 -6.40
N GLY A 117 2.33 16.93 -5.40
CA GLY A 117 1.99 16.54 -4.04
C GLY A 117 2.02 15.03 -3.83
N HIS A 118 1.71 14.62 -2.62
CA HIS A 118 1.62 13.22 -2.23
C HIS A 118 0.40 12.53 -2.86
N GLN A 119 0.49 11.24 -3.15
CA GLN A 119 -0.62 10.50 -3.80
C GLN A 119 -1.91 10.54 -2.98
N VAL A 120 -1.82 10.60 -1.65
CA VAL A 120 -2.95 10.81 -0.74
C VAL A 120 -3.66 12.13 -1.03
N GLU A 121 -2.89 13.22 -1.13
CA GLU A 121 -3.43 14.57 -1.44
C GLU A 121 -4.11 14.58 -2.81
N LYS A 122 -3.45 13.99 -3.83
CA LYS A 122 -4.01 13.89 -5.18
C LYS A 122 -5.37 13.19 -5.21
N TYR A 123 -5.56 12.13 -4.42
CA TYR A 123 -6.84 11.43 -4.33
C TYR A 123 -7.88 12.22 -3.56
N VAL A 124 -7.49 12.92 -2.51
CA VAL A 124 -8.40 13.79 -1.73
C VAL A 124 -8.83 14.99 -2.57
N ASP A 125 -7.91 15.65 -3.28
CA ASP A 125 -8.21 16.76 -4.18
C ASP A 125 -9.18 16.34 -5.30
N PHE A 126 -9.01 15.14 -5.84
CA PHE A 126 -9.97 14.58 -6.80
C PHE A 126 -11.37 14.46 -6.22
N VAL A 127 -11.52 13.97 -5.01
CA VAL A 127 -12.82 13.85 -4.33
C VAL A 127 -13.39 15.23 -4.02
N ASN A 128 -12.58 16.15 -3.52
CA ASN A 128 -12.97 17.52 -3.24
C ASN A 128 -13.53 18.21 -4.49
N ASP A 129 -12.84 18.10 -5.62
CA ASP A 129 -13.31 18.65 -6.90
C ASP A 129 -14.63 18.01 -7.38
N CYS A 130 -14.81 16.69 -7.16
CA CYS A 130 -16.01 15.99 -7.57
C CYS A 130 -17.23 16.36 -6.73
N LEU A 131 -17.03 16.60 -5.43
CA LEU A 131 -18.09 16.85 -4.46
C LEU A 131 -18.25 18.32 -4.08
N ASN A 132 -17.40 19.20 -4.65
CA ASN A 132 -17.31 20.61 -4.32
C ASN A 132 -17.10 20.83 -2.81
N THR A 133 -16.12 20.15 -2.24
CA THR A 133 -15.73 20.20 -0.83
C THR A 133 -14.28 20.67 -0.69
N ASN A 134 -13.85 20.90 0.54
CA ASN A 134 -12.46 21.24 0.87
C ASN A 134 -12.01 20.45 2.11
N SER A 135 -12.18 19.13 2.07
CA SER A 135 -11.78 18.23 3.14
C SER A 135 -10.26 18.05 3.14
N ALA A 136 -9.65 18.11 4.32
CA ALA A 136 -8.22 17.78 4.47
C ALA A 136 -8.02 16.27 4.38
N PRO A 137 -6.84 15.81 3.88
CA PRO A 137 -6.52 14.39 3.88
C PRO A 137 -6.28 13.89 5.32
N GLY A 138 -7.01 12.83 5.69
CA GLY A 138 -6.87 12.12 6.97
C GLY A 138 -5.63 11.23 7.05
N SER A 139 -5.58 10.37 8.08
CA SER A 139 -4.61 9.28 8.19
C SER A 139 -4.97 8.12 7.26
N LEU A 140 -3.98 7.26 6.95
CA LEU A 140 -4.23 6.02 6.24
C LEU A 140 -5.01 5.04 7.12
N SER A 141 -5.77 4.14 6.50
CA SER A 141 -6.55 3.13 7.21
C SER A 141 -6.39 1.74 6.58
N CYS A 142 -6.27 0.72 7.44
CA CYS A 142 -6.41 -0.69 7.07
C CYS A 142 -7.49 -1.33 7.94
N TYR A 143 -8.47 -1.97 7.32
CA TYR A 143 -9.65 -2.51 8.03
C TYR A 143 -9.38 -3.96 8.47
N LEU A 144 -8.69 -4.11 9.61
CA LEU A 144 -8.37 -5.41 10.21
C LEU A 144 -9.61 -6.02 10.88
N THR A 145 -9.79 -7.32 10.71
CA THR A 145 -10.87 -8.07 11.39
C THR A 145 -10.46 -8.65 12.74
N ASN A 146 -9.18 -8.91 12.97
CA ASN A 146 -8.66 -9.52 14.20
C ASN A 146 -7.22 -9.08 14.41
N ALA A 147 -6.98 -8.00 15.13
CA ALA A 147 -5.64 -7.68 15.62
C ALA A 147 -5.24 -8.75 16.67
N LYS A 148 -4.18 -9.52 16.39
CA LYS A 148 -3.59 -10.40 17.41
C LYS A 148 -2.89 -9.56 18.46
N SER A 149 -2.94 -9.97 19.70
CA SER A 149 -2.16 -9.34 20.77
C SER A 149 -0.67 -9.53 20.51
N LYS A 150 0.10 -8.47 20.70
CA LYS A 150 1.56 -8.47 20.60
C LYS A 150 2.15 -9.47 21.61
N GLY A 151 3.08 -10.32 21.16
CA GLY A 151 3.83 -11.24 22.01
C GLY A 151 4.84 -10.51 22.91
N ALA A 152 5.55 -11.28 23.75
CA ALA A 152 6.59 -10.72 24.63
C ALA A 152 7.90 -10.37 23.88
N SER A 153 8.19 -11.05 22.77
CA SER A 153 9.40 -10.82 21.96
C SER A 153 9.24 -9.60 21.07
N ARG A 154 10.32 -8.85 20.89
CA ARG A 154 10.40 -7.77 19.88
C ARG A 154 10.56 -8.37 18.48
N ILE A 155 9.88 -7.82 17.51
CA ILE A 155 9.84 -8.36 16.15
C ILE A 155 10.35 -7.33 15.15
N LEU A 156 11.37 -7.70 14.38
CA LEU A 156 11.86 -6.98 13.23
C LEU A 156 11.27 -7.57 11.95
N GLY A 157 10.50 -6.78 11.22
CA GLY A 157 10.04 -7.14 9.89
C GLY A 157 10.99 -6.64 8.81
N ILE A 158 11.29 -7.47 7.81
CA ILE A 158 12.03 -7.07 6.62
C ILE A 158 11.26 -7.45 5.36
N ASN A 159 11.18 -6.51 4.40
CA ASN A 159 10.50 -6.74 3.12
C ASN A 159 11.43 -6.36 1.95
N PRO A 160 12.16 -7.35 1.39
CA PRO A 160 13.15 -7.11 0.34
C PRO A 160 12.53 -6.84 -1.02
N GLY A 161 11.23 -7.05 -1.18
CA GLY A 161 10.53 -7.06 -2.44
C GLY A 161 10.05 -5.70 -2.93
N ALA A 162 9.84 -5.62 -4.24
CA ALA A 162 9.12 -4.54 -4.90
C ALA A 162 8.53 -5.04 -6.22
N SER A 163 7.21 -5.18 -6.28
CA SER A 163 6.48 -5.58 -7.50
C SER A 163 6.59 -4.56 -8.64
N TYR A 164 6.96 -3.32 -8.35
CA TYR A 164 7.15 -2.29 -9.36
C TYR A 164 8.25 -2.65 -10.36
N GLY A 165 9.37 -3.20 -9.89
CA GLY A 165 10.49 -3.61 -10.72
C GLY A 165 11.83 -3.69 -9.96
N SER A 166 12.85 -4.26 -10.60
CA SER A 166 14.16 -4.50 -10.00
C SER A 166 14.88 -3.23 -9.52
N ALA A 167 14.58 -2.07 -10.11
CA ALA A 167 15.21 -0.81 -9.71
C ALA A 167 14.88 -0.37 -8.27
N LYS A 168 13.77 -0.85 -7.67
CA LYS A 168 13.40 -0.56 -6.27
C LYS A 168 13.94 -1.58 -5.26
N ARG A 169 14.49 -2.70 -5.73
CA ARG A 169 14.93 -3.79 -4.87
C ARG A 169 16.31 -3.49 -4.29
N TRP A 170 16.40 -3.53 -2.99
CA TRP A 170 17.69 -3.53 -2.30
C TRP A 170 18.26 -4.96 -2.25
N TYR A 171 19.48 -5.11 -1.81
CA TYR A 171 20.24 -6.35 -1.91
C TYR A 171 19.95 -7.30 -0.74
N PRO A 172 19.66 -8.59 -1.00
CA PRO A 172 19.36 -9.59 0.05
C PRO A 172 20.46 -9.68 1.11
N GLU A 173 21.73 -9.61 0.70
CA GLU A 173 22.87 -9.66 1.63
C GLU A 173 22.91 -8.48 2.61
N GLN A 174 22.37 -7.32 2.24
CA GLN A 174 22.28 -6.17 3.14
C GLN A 174 21.15 -6.35 4.16
N PHE A 175 19.99 -6.85 3.73
CA PHE A 175 18.91 -7.23 4.65
C PHE A 175 19.38 -8.33 5.62
N ALA A 176 20.13 -9.31 5.13
CA ALA A 176 20.67 -10.37 5.97
C ALA A 176 21.65 -9.86 7.02
N LYS A 177 22.53 -8.91 6.67
CA LYS A 177 23.45 -8.27 7.63
C LYS A 177 22.69 -7.61 8.77
N ILE A 178 21.61 -6.86 8.45
CA ILE A 178 20.76 -6.22 9.49
C ILE A 178 20.12 -7.29 10.38
N ALA A 179 19.53 -8.31 9.78
CA ALA A 179 18.85 -9.36 10.52
C ALA A 179 19.80 -10.13 11.44
N ILE A 180 21.05 -10.43 10.99
CA ILE A 180 22.07 -11.08 11.79
C ILE A 180 22.51 -10.20 12.95
N GLU A 181 22.83 -8.92 12.71
CA GLU A 181 23.28 -7.98 13.75
C GLU A 181 22.21 -7.74 14.84
N LEU A 182 20.94 -7.82 14.47
CA LEU A 182 19.83 -7.55 15.39
C LEU A 182 19.16 -8.81 15.99
N SER A 183 19.60 -10.00 15.59
CA SER A 183 18.97 -11.27 15.99
C SER A 183 18.98 -11.55 17.49
N ASP A 184 19.95 -10.99 18.24
CA ASP A 184 19.98 -11.12 19.71
C ASP A 184 18.86 -10.34 20.41
N ASN A 185 18.29 -9.32 19.73
CA ASN A 185 17.30 -8.42 20.29
C ASN A 185 15.93 -8.53 19.66
N PHE A 186 15.80 -9.21 18.51
CA PHE A 186 14.58 -9.32 17.73
C PHE A 186 14.39 -10.71 17.15
N ASP A 187 13.14 -11.16 17.13
CA ASP A 187 12.72 -12.22 16.22
C ASP A 187 12.53 -11.61 14.83
N ILE A 188 12.98 -12.32 13.79
CA ILE A 188 13.02 -11.79 12.42
C ILE A 188 11.83 -12.32 11.61
N MET A 189 11.07 -11.43 10.97
CA MET A 189 10.05 -11.80 9.99
C MET A 189 10.42 -11.32 8.59
N ILE A 190 10.49 -12.25 7.64
CA ILE A 190 10.81 -11.96 6.23
C ILE A 190 9.52 -11.98 5.44
N PHE A 191 9.17 -10.85 4.83
CA PHE A 191 7.97 -10.68 3.99
C PHE A 191 8.34 -10.68 2.50
N GLY A 192 7.34 -10.87 1.66
CA GLY A 192 7.46 -10.82 0.20
C GLY A 192 6.27 -11.47 -0.48
N GLY A 193 5.97 -11.08 -1.71
CA GLY A 193 5.02 -11.77 -2.57
C GLY A 193 5.63 -13.00 -3.24
N ALA A 194 4.88 -13.65 -4.11
CA ALA A 194 5.34 -14.81 -4.86
C ALA A 194 6.56 -14.52 -5.77
N ASP A 195 6.67 -13.29 -6.27
CA ASP A 195 7.79 -12.87 -7.13
C ASP A 195 9.08 -12.55 -6.35
N GLU A 196 9.01 -12.54 -5.02
CA GLU A 196 10.13 -12.24 -4.12
C GLU A 196 10.68 -13.47 -3.37
N LEU A 197 10.17 -14.67 -3.67
CA LEU A 197 10.57 -15.92 -3.01
C LEU A 197 12.09 -16.17 -3.04
N GLU A 198 12.74 -15.93 -4.16
CA GLU A 198 14.20 -16.16 -4.30
C GLU A 198 15.01 -15.18 -3.44
N PHE A 199 14.59 -13.90 -3.35
CA PHE A 199 15.20 -12.91 -2.47
C PHE A 199 15.07 -13.31 -0.99
N ALA A 200 13.88 -13.76 -0.58
CA ALA A 200 13.64 -14.21 0.78
C ALA A 200 14.45 -15.46 1.14
N LYS A 201 14.61 -16.43 0.21
CA LYS A 201 15.46 -17.61 0.38
C LYS A 201 16.94 -17.26 0.48
N GLU A 202 17.40 -16.27 -0.26
CA GLU A 202 18.80 -15.82 -0.20
C GLU A 202 19.10 -15.22 1.19
N ILE A 203 18.20 -14.37 1.72
CA ILE A 203 18.30 -13.85 3.09
C ILE A 203 18.31 -15.02 4.09
N GLU A 204 17.36 -15.95 4.01
CA GLU A 204 17.27 -17.13 4.86
C GLU A 204 18.56 -17.96 4.82
N GLY A 205 19.16 -18.15 3.63
CA GLY A 205 20.44 -18.84 3.47
C GLY A 205 21.60 -18.16 4.22
N HIS A 206 21.61 -16.82 4.29
CA HIS A 206 22.58 -16.07 5.09
C HIS A 206 22.33 -16.26 6.59
N LEU A 207 21.07 -16.25 7.05
CA LEU A 207 20.73 -16.48 8.45
C LEU A 207 21.16 -17.87 8.92
N ILE A 208 20.87 -18.91 8.13
CA ILE A 208 21.27 -20.30 8.43
C ILE A 208 22.80 -20.43 8.55
N LYS A 209 23.56 -19.82 7.61
CA LYS A 209 25.04 -19.84 7.64
C LYS A 209 25.63 -19.20 8.89
N ASN A 210 24.89 -18.26 9.51
CA ASN A 210 25.31 -17.57 10.73
C ASN A 210 24.63 -18.13 12.00
N ASN A 211 24.02 -19.34 11.91
CA ASN A 211 23.36 -20.03 13.02
C ASN A 211 22.20 -19.24 13.66
N ILE A 212 21.56 -18.33 12.91
CA ILE A 212 20.37 -17.63 13.35
C ILE A 212 19.16 -18.54 13.13
N SER A 213 18.36 -18.78 14.18
CA SER A 213 17.21 -19.68 14.17
C SER A 213 15.89 -18.98 14.53
N ASN A 214 15.93 -17.78 15.13
CA ASN A 214 14.77 -16.99 15.53
C ASN A 214 14.24 -16.14 14.37
N TYR A 215 13.90 -16.78 13.26
CA TYR A 215 13.29 -16.13 12.11
C TYR A 215 12.09 -16.91 11.56
N LEU A 216 11.20 -16.18 10.86
CA LEU A 216 10.07 -16.74 10.14
C LEU A 216 10.01 -16.16 8.72
N ASN A 217 10.18 -17.03 7.71
CA ASN A 217 10.06 -16.66 6.31
C ASN A 217 8.60 -16.81 5.83
N LEU A 218 7.93 -15.68 5.64
CA LEU A 218 6.52 -15.55 5.24
C LEU A 218 6.35 -15.21 3.74
N ALA A 219 7.44 -15.09 2.99
CA ALA A 219 7.36 -14.74 1.56
C ALA A 219 6.50 -15.74 0.78
N GLY A 220 5.52 -15.22 0.04
CA GLY A 220 4.57 -16.01 -0.75
C GLY A 220 3.56 -16.84 0.06
N LYS A 221 3.52 -16.71 1.38
CA LYS A 221 2.70 -17.54 2.28
C LYS A 221 1.54 -16.80 2.95
N THR A 222 1.37 -15.51 2.67
CA THR A 222 0.35 -14.69 3.33
C THR A 222 -0.65 -14.13 2.33
N SER A 223 -1.92 -14.11 2.72
CA SER A 223 -2.93 -13.22 2.16
C SER A 223 -2.65 -11.77 2.58
N ILE A 224 -3.34 -10.80 2.01
CA ILE A 224 -3.19 -9.39 2.40
C ILE A 224 -3.66 -9.15 3.85
N SER A 225 -4.73 -9.83 4.28
CA SER A 225 -5.21 -9.76 5.67
C SER A 225 -4.19 -10.32 6.66
N GLU A 226 -3.58 -11.47 6.36
CA GLU A 226 -2.53 -12.08 7.19
C GLU A 226 -1.27 -11.19 7.21
N LEU A 227 -0.83 -10.69 6.04
CA LEU A 227 0.28 -9.74 5.94
C LEU A 227 0.05 -8.53 6.84
N THR A 228 -1.15 -7.93 6.78
CA THR A 228 -1.50 -6.76 7.60
C THR A 228 -1.50 -7.11 9.09
N ASN A 229 -1.99 -8.30 9.46
CA ASN A 229 -1.94 -8.79 10.84
C ASN A 229 -0.51 -9.04 11.34
N TYR A 230 0.38 -9.57 10.51
CA TYR A 230 1.79 -9.72 10.88
C TYR A 230 2.47 -8.37 11.03
N ILE A 231 2.25 -7.44 10.09
CA ILE A 231 2.82 -6.08 10.16
C ILE A 231 2.34 -5.36 11.44
N SER A 232 1.09 -5.52 11.87
CA SER A 232 0.56 -4.86 13.07
C SER A 232 1.25 -5.28 14.38
N ASN A 233 2.00 -6.36 14.37
CA ASN A 233 2.73 -6.87 15.54
C ASN A 233 4.23 -6.53 15.52
N LEU A 234 4.72 -5.85 14.47
CA LEU A 234 6.12 -5.49 14.37
C LEU A 234 6.49 -4.35 15.35
N ASP A 235 7.72 -4.39 15.83
CA ASP A 235 8.32 -3.27 16.56
C ASP A 235 9.07 -2.34 15.62
N ILE A 236 9.62 -2.88 14.54
CA ILE A 236 10.32 -2.13 13.49
C ILE A 236 10.07 -2.83 12.16
N PHE A 237 9.90 -2.06 11.11
CA PHE A 237 9.76 -2.55 9.75
C PHE A 237 10.76 -1.90 8.80
N ILE A 238 11.59 -2.70 8.12
CA ILE A 238 12.55 -2.24 7.12
C ILE A 238 12.08 -2.70 5.74
N THR A 239 11.84 -1.76 4.84
CA THR A 239 11.22 -2.07 3.54
C THR A 239 11.65 -1.07 2.47
N GLY A 240 11.53 -1.44 1.20
CA GLY A 240 11.55 -0.46 0.11
C GLY A 240 10.20 0.28 -0.03
N ASP A 241 10.13 1.23 -0.96
CA ASP A 241 8.89 1.89 -1.40
C ASP A 241 7.93 0.85 -2.03
N SER A 242 7.02 0.31 -1.24
CA SER A 242 6.18 -0.85 -1.56
C SER A 242 4.82 -0.80 -0.88
N GLY A 243 3.88 -1.66 -1.29
CA GLY A 243 2.56 -1.77 -0.65
C GLY A 243 2.62 -2.01 0.86
N PRO A 244 3.44 -2.96 1.35
CA PRO A 244 3.63 -3.21 2.78
C PRO A 244 4.12 -1.99 3.58
N MET A 245 4.93 -1.10 3.00
CA MET A 245 5.33 0.17 3.62
C MET A 245 4.13 1.04 3.99
N HIS A 246 3.16 1.15 3.09
CA HIS A 246 1.95 1.94 3.34
C HIS A 246 1.01 1.27 4.35
N ILE A 247 0.97 -0.08 4.37
CA ILE A 247 0.26 -0.82 5.43
C ILE A 247 0.89 -0.49 6.78
N ALA A 248 2.21 -0.56 6.91
CA ALA A 248 2.91 -0.22 8.15
C ALA A 248 2.63 1.24 8.57
N ALA A 249 2.62 2.18 7.61
CA ALA A 249 2.28 3.57 7.87
C ALA A 249 0.84 3.75 8.38
N SER A 250 -0.13 2.97 7.87
CA SER A 250 -1.53 3.02 8.33
C SER A 250 -1.76 2.45 9.74
N LEU A 251 -0.75 1.76 10.27
CA LEU A 251 -0.76 1.12 11.59
C LEU A 251 0.23 1.79 12.56
N ASP A 252 0.79 2.93 12.17
CA ASP A 252 1.82 3.69 12.92
C ASP A 252 3.03 2.83 13.34
N ILE A 253 3.37 1.80 12.56
CA ILE A 253 4.52 0.94 12.83
C ILE A 253 5.82 1.71 12.54
N PRO A 254 6.79 1.72 13.47
CA PRO A 254 8.13 2.28 13.23
C PRO A 254 8.74 1.70 11.96
N THR A 255 8.99 2.57 10.95
CA THR A 255 9.33 2.10 9.60
C THR A 255 10.54 2.83 9.04
N ILE A 256 11.53 2.08 8.57
CA ILE A 256 12.66 2.58 7.79
C ILE A 256 12.42 2.20 6.34
N ALA A 257 12.23 3.19 5.48
CA ALA A 257 11.92 3.00 4.07
C ALA A 257 13.09 3.39 3.16
N LEU A 258 13.47 2.46 2.29
CA LEU A 258 14.57 2.62 1.34
C LEU A 258 14.02 3.13 0.00
N PHE A 259 14.44 4.34 -0.39
CA PHE A 259 14.00 4.96 -1.65
C PHE A 259 15.14 5.02 -2.65
N GLY A 260 14.94 4.36 -3.78
CA GLY A 260 15.85 4.38 -4.92
C GLY A 260 15.33 5.24 -6.08
N PRO A 261 14.70 4.63 -7.09
CA PRO A 261 14.31 5.32 -8.32
C PRO A 261 13.06 6.21 -8.19
N THR A 262 12.30 6.10 -7.09
CA THR A 262 11.02 6.78 -6.90
C THR A 262 11.14 8.04 -6.05
N ASN A 263 10.11 8.88 -6.12
CA ASN A 263 10.07 10.17 -5.45
C ASN A 263 9.37 10.04 -4.08
N PRO A 264 10.08 10.18 -2.96
CA PRO A 264 9.46 10.09 -1.64
C PRO A 264 8.42 11.18 -1.35
N ILE A 265 8.50 12.34 -2.03
CA ILE A 265 7.47 13.38 -1.91
C ILE A 265 6.11 12.86 -2.35
N GLU A 266 6.07 11.90 -3.29
CA GLU A 266 4.83 11.38 -3.85
C GLU A 266 4.30 10.15 -3.11
N THR A 267 5.18 9.33 -2.52
CA THR A 267 4.82 8.00 -2.02
C THR A 267 5.47 7.63 -0.67
N SER A 268 5.92 8.58 0.13
CA SER A 268 6.45 8.27 1.47
C SER A 268 5.36 7.76 2.44
N GLN A 269 5.77 7.41 3.65
CA GLN A 269 4.90 6.95 4.73
C GLN A 269 4.02 8.11 5.23
N TRP A 270 2.83 8.25 4.64
CA TRP A 270 1.92 9.34 4.94
C TRP A 270 1.55 9.43 6.42
N LYS A 271 1.88 10.57 7.03
CA LYS A 271 1.57 10.88 8.44
C LYS A 271 2.05 9.85 9.47
N ASN A 272 3.00 8.98 9.13
CA ASN A 272 3.61 8.10 10.13
C ASN A 272 4.72 8.87 10.87
N PRO A 273 4.53 9.22 12.17
CA PRO A 273 5.51 9.99 12.92
C PRO A 273 6.78 9.18 13.25
N HIS A 274 6.68 7.84 13.21
CA HIS A 274 7.73 6.89 13.53
C HIS A 274 8.40 6.36 12.27
N SER A 275 8.69 7.23 11.31
CA SER A 275 9.28 6.82 10.04
C SER A 275 10.55 7.56 9.69
N VAL A 276 11.47 6.85 9.03
CA VAL A 276 12.70 7.39 8.46
C VAL A 276 12.79 6.96 7.00
N ILE A 277 13.28 7.85 6.15
CA ILE A 277 13.53 7.59 4.73
C ILE A 277 15.03 7.60 4.51
N ILE A 278 15.57 6.50 3.98
CA ILE A 278 16.96 6.42 3.53
C ILE A 278 16.97 6.47 2.00
N LYS A 279 17.70 7.43 1.46
CA LYS A 279 17.92 7.62 0.03
C LYS A 279 19.30 8.18 -0.23
N LYS A 280 19.79 8.02 -1.44
CA LYS A 280 21.00 8.70 -1.91
C LYS A 280 20.61 9.86 -2.81
N ASP A 281 21.36 10.95 -2.75
CA ASP A 281 21.14 12.12 -3.63
C ASP A 281 22.03 11.98 -4.87
N LEU A 282 21.47 11.39 -5.93
CA LEU A 282 22.14 11.21 -7.21
C LEU A 282 21.43 12.05 -8.31
N GLU A 283 22.19 12.58 -9.24
CA GLU A 283 21.65 13.36 -10.37
C GLU A 283 20.54 12.62 -11.16
N CYS A 284 20.62 11.27 -11.21
CA CYS A 284 19.63 10.45 -11.88
C CYS A 284 18.37 10.16 -11.05
N GLN A 285 18.25 10.66 -9.81
CA GLN A 285 17.08 10.44 -8.95
C GLN A 285 16.18 11.68 -8.86
N PRO A 286 14.84 11.46 -8.85
CA PRO A 286 14.11 10.21 -9.09
C PRO A 286 13.97 9.93 -10.60
N CYS A 287 14.37 8.76 -11.08
CA CYS A 287 14.25 8.41 -12.50
C CYS A 287 12.92 7.75 -12.87
N MET A 288 12.14 7.27 -11.91
CA MET A 288 10.84 6.61 -12.07
C MET A 288 10.88 5.39 -13.02
N LYS A 289 12.03 4.71 -13.15
CA LYS A 289 12.19 3.57 -14.04
C LYS A 289 12.07 2.26 -13.29
N ARG A 290 11.49 1.24 -13.94
CA ARG A 290 11.32 -0.11 -13.37
C ARG A 290 12.63 -0.90 -13.34
N THR A 291 13.55 -0.58 -14.23
CA THR A 291 14.90 -1.14 -14.30
C THR A 291 15.87 0.02 -14.43
N CYS A 292 17.03 -0.07 -13.79
CA CYS A 292 18.03 1.00 -13.83
C CYS A 292 18.54 1.21 -15.28
N PRO A 293 18.26 2.38 -15.91
CA PRO A 293 18.64 2.62 -17.28
C PRO A 293 20.16 2.77 -17.45
N LEU A 294 20.85 3.19 -16.38
CA LEU A 294 22.30 3.39 -16.34
C LEU A 294 23.06 2.14 -15.89
N LYS A 295 22.35 1.06 -15.54
CA LYS A 295 22.88 -0.26 -15.12
C LYS A 295 23.75 -0.26 -13.84
N HIS A 296 24.11 0.89 -13.26
CA HIS A 296 24.94 0.95 -12.04
C HIS A 296 24.16 0.69 -10.75
N HIS A 297 22.85 1.00 -10.72
CA HIS A 297 21.93 0.82 -9.60
C HIS A 297 22.39 1.50 -8.28
N ASN A 298 23.18 2.56 -8.38
CA ASN A 298 23.83 3.21 -7.23
C ASN A 298 22.84 3.77 -6.21
N CYS A 299 21.61 4.15 -6.63
CA CYS A 299 20.58 4.62 -5.73
C CYS A 299 20.18 3.60 -4.65
N MET A 300 20.37 2.32 -4.92
CA MET A 300 20.18 1.22 -3.95
C MET A 300 21.52 0.65 -3.48
N LYS A 301 22.49 0.50 -4.38
CA LYS A 301 23.78 -0.12 -4.09
C LYS A 301 24.60 0.62 -3.03
N LEU A 302 24.51 1.94 -2.99
CA LEU A 302 25.26 2.79 -2.06
C LEU A 302 24.59 2.89 -0.67
N ILE A 303 23.38 2.37 -0.50
CA ILE A 303 22.77 2.23 0.83
C ILE A 303 23.43 1.04 1.52
N GLU A 304 24.02 1.26 2.68
CA GLU A 304 24.70 0.24 3.47
C GLU A 304 23.83 -0.21 4.66
N ALA A 305 23.96 -1.48 5.06
CA ALA A 305 23.24 -2.04 6.21
C ALA A 305 23.49 -1.22 7.49
N ARG A 306 24.71 -0.74 7.69
CA ARG A 306 25.11 0.07 8.86
C ARG A 306 24.29 1.35 8.97
N GLU A 307 24.07 2.07 7.87
CA GLU A 307 23.26 3.28 7.79
C GLU A 307 21.80 3.01 8.22
N VAL A 308 21.26 1.85 7.82
CA VAL A 308 19.91 1.43 8.21
C VAL A 308 19.83 1.06 9.68
N ILE A 309 20.84 0.36 10.21
CA ILE A 309 20.91 0.00 11.64
C ILE A 309 21.03 1.24 12.51
N ASP A 310 21.88 2.20 12.14
CA ASP A 310 22.07 3.44 12.90
C ASP A 310 20.76 4.26 12.97
N SER A 311 19.92 4.22 11.93
CA SER A 311 18.63 4.90 11.91
C SER A 311 17.53 4.25 12.77
N ILE A 312 17.74 3.03 13.29
CA ILE A 312 16.76 2.35 14.18
C ILE A 312 16.52 3.17 15.45
N SER A 313 17.56 3.79 16.00
CA SER A 313 17.42 4.65 17.20
C SER A 313 16.49 5.85 16.94
N GLU A 314 16.47 6.39 15.73
CA GLU A 314 15.65 7.55 15.35
C GLU A 314 14.16 7.20 15.30
N VAL A 315 13.79 5.99 14.84
CA VAL A 315 12.38 5.54 14.78
C VAL A 315 11.86 5.05 16.12
N SER A 316 12.74 4.64 17.04
CA SER A 316 12.37 4.12 18.36
C SER A 316 12.19 5.21 19.43
N GLN A 317 12.69 6.43 19.18
CA GLN A 317 12.66 7.55 20.13
C GLN A 317 11.52 8.56 19.86
N LYS A 318 10.86 8.47 18.72
CA LYS A 318 9.70 9.30 18.34
C LYS A 318 8.40 8.61 18.74
#